data_a5b0c63d967f8c8c349a9464a501e7a1
#
_entry.id   a5b0c63d967f8c8c349a9464a501e7a1
#
_cell.length_a   1.000
_cell.length_b   1.000
_cell.length_c   1.000
_cell.angle_alpha   90.00
_cell.angle_beta   90.00
_cell.angle_gamma   90.00
#
_symmetry.space_group_name_H-M   'P 1'
#
loop_
_entity.id
_entity.type
_entity.pdbx_description
1 polymer ?
#
loop_
_entity_poly.entity_id
_entity_poly.type
_entity_poly.pdbx_seq_one_letter_code
_entity_poly.pdbx_strand_id
1 'polypeptide(L)'
;MRHVNLGIKYLAHDTAAALMIDGKLVAACEQERYTLDKHSRLFPVNAIDDCLRKGGLTMADVDEIAFGGDPEACIRRTYLEAAIRDPKRVGMMIQEFDRIKEMFRIEDIIREKTGFNGKISFFDHHLAHLASSYYPSGFQDAILLSIDGLGDNKTMKLGVGRGGAIEVVKEDYDYPHSLGLVYAAITCYLGWKNVHHEGIIMALACFGDSDHIVPGQNRSYYSFFEDIIQYDGKYGIAINAEWMAYYYERNKWVSDRFVEVFGPRRHYDIATLNQHHKDISAALQRRLEEVVLGVLRNARKDFGLRHLCLSGGVALNCSMNGRIEHEHIFDEIFVQPASGDAGLAIGACYLAQRAADPDYRPVKSHDYYLHGTFTADEMKQALKEANLRYTRPDDLYGETAKRLAAGKVIGWFQGGAEFGPRALGNRSILAKPFPESMRDHINDNVKFREYFRPLAPAILKEHLHEYFDIGQESPHMLIACKVRPDKKSAIPATVHVDDSCRVQSVGPENNERFYHLLQAFHAQTGCPVLLNTSFNVKGQPIVQTPGQAIACFRDTRIDVLITGDFMVEKG
;
A
#
# COMPACT_ATOMS: atom_id res chain seq x y z
N MET A 1 -13.64 32.21 0.93
CA MET A 1 -13.59 31.79 2.36
C MET A 1 -12.70 30.57 2.44
N ARG A 2 -11.92 30.43 3.49
CA ARG A 2 -11.12 29.23 3.75
C ARG A 2 -12.08 28.02 3.85
N HIS A 3 -11.75 26.90 3.21
CA HIS A 3 -12.55 25.68 3.25
C HIS A 3 -11.71 24.53 3.80
N VAL A 4 -12.16 23.94 4.91
CA VAL A 4 -11.43 22.90 5.66
C VAL A 4 -12.23 21.60 5.64
N ASN A 5 -11.70 20.58 4.96
CA ASN A 5 -12.29 19.24 4.89
C ASN A 5 -11.47 18.25 5.71
N LEU A 6 -12.12 17.48 6.57
CA LEU A 6 -11.54 16.36 7.29
C LEU A 6 -12.06 15.04 6.69
N GLY A 7 -11.18 14.32 5.99
CA GLY A 7 -11.50 12.99 5.45
C GLY A 7 -11.35 11.91 6.52
N ILE A 8 -12.29 10.98 6.58
CA ILE A 8 -12.25 9.86 7.52
C ILE A 8 -12.51 8.54 6.79
N LYS A 9 -11.67 7.54 7.09
CA LYS A 9 -11.94 6.12 6.79
C LYS A 9 -12.13 5.35 8.11
N TYR A 10 -13.27 4.63 8.21
CA TYR A 10 -13.64 3.80 9.37
C TYR A 10 -14.57 2.65 8.92
N LEU A 11 -15.04 1.79 9.82
CA LEU A 11 -15.94 0.62 9.65
C LEU A 11 -15.30 -0.65 9.08
N ALA A 12 -13.99 -0.62 8.78
CA ALA A 12 -13.23 -1.79 8.34
C ALA A 12 -11.79 -1.71 8.88
N HIS A 13 -10.85 -2.35 8.20
CA HIS A 13 -9.43 -2.21 8.45
C HIS A 13 -8.88 -0.89 7.86
N ASP A 14 -7.63 -0.56 8.20
CA ASP A 14 -6.89 0.59 7.67
C ASP A 14 -7.58 1.93 7.94
N THR A 15 -8.04 2.11 9.19
CA THR A 15 -8.68 3.37 9.59
C THR A 15 -7.68 4.52 9.53
N ALA A 16 -8.12 5.65 8.98
CA ALA A 16 -7.26 6.78 8.67
C ALA A 16 -8.03 8.11 8.70
N ALA A 17 -7.28 9.19 8.79
CA ALA A 17 -7.78 10.55 8.60
C ALA A 17 -6.90 11.34 7.63
N ALA A 18 -7.49 12.35 6.98
CA ALA A 18 -6.80 13.29 6.11
C ALA A 18 -7.36 14.70 6.30
N LEU A 19 -6.52 15.71 6.18
CA LEU A 19 -6.91 17.12 6.29
C LEU A 19 -6.58 17.85 5.00
N MET A 20 -7.58 18.50 4.44
CA MET A 20 -7.44 19.36 3.27
C MET A 20 -7.87 20.79 3.61
N ILE A 21 -7.08 21.77 3.20
CA ILE A 21 -7.34 23.19 3.40
C ILE A 21 -7.25 23.88 2.03
N ASP A 22 -8.33 24.52 1.59
CA ASP A 22 -8.40 25.23 0.32
C ASP A 22 -7.91 24.40 -0.89
N GLY A 23 -8.32 23.13 -0.93
CA GLY A 23 -7.95 22.18 -1.98
C GLY A 23 -6.53 21.62 -1.89
N LYS A 24 -5.74 22.00 -0.87
CA LYS A 24 -4.41 21.46 -0.62
C LYS A 24 -4.46 20.38 0.47
N LEU A 25 -3.98 19.18 0.17
CA LEU A 25 -3.77 18.14 1.17
C LEU A 25 -2.64 18.55 2.13
N VAL A 26 -2.95 18.73 3.42
CA VAL A 26 -2.02 19.23 4.45
C VAL A 26 -1.48 18.09 5.30
N ALA A 27 -2.34 17.13 5.64
CA ALA A 27 -2.01 16.00 6.49
C ALA A 27 -2.82 14.76 6.10
N ALA A 28 -2.25 13.58 6.35
CA ALA A 28 -2.97 12.31 6.34
C ALA A 28 -2.23 11.31 7.22
N CYS A 29 -2.96 10.51 8.00
CA CYS A 29 -2.37 9.57 8.94
C CYS A 29 -3.23 8.31 9.10
N GLU A 30 -2.56 7.15 9.23
CA GLU A 30 -3.20 5.89 9.59
C GLU A 30 -3.23 5.72 11.12
N GLN A 31 -4.35 5.21 11.65
CA GLN A 31 -4.53 4.96 13.08
C GLN A 31 -3.56 3.89 13.61
N GLU A 32 -3.19 2.92 12.78
CA GLU A 32 -2.26 1.85 13.12
C GLU A 32 -0.90 2.37 13.62
N ARG A 33 -0.46 3.55 13.16
CA ARG A 33 0.80 4.19 13.56
C ARG A 33 0.84 4.49 15.06
N TYR A 34 -0.31 4.75 15.68
CA TYR A 34 -0.44 5.05 17.10
C TYR A 34 -0.80 3.83 17.93
N THR A 35 -1.68 2.97 17.42
CA THR A 35 -2.14 1.78 18.14
C THR A 35 -1.13 0.65 18.13
N LEU A 36 -0.14 0.67 17.22
CA LEU A 36 0.78 -0.43 16.92
C LEU A 36 0.07 -1.74 16.53
N ASP A 37 -1.21 -1.65 16.21
CA ASP A 37 -2.02 -2.74 15.67
C ASP A 37 -2.19 -2.55 14.17
N LYS A 38 -1.44 -3.33 13.41
CA LYS A 38 -1.41 -3.24 11.95
C LYS A 38 -2.79 -3.54 11.36
N HIS A 39 -3.22 -2.71 10.41
CA HIS A 39 -4.57 -2.70 9.86
C HIS A 39 -5.65 -2.44 10.93
N SER A 40 -5.38 -1.48 11.81
CA SER A 40 -6.27 -1.09 12.91
C SER A 40 -7.71 -0.88 12.43
N ARG A 41 -8.66 -1.31 13.28
CA ARG A 41 -10.11 -1.13 13.07
C ARG A 41 -10.72 -0.12 14.04
N LEU A 42 -9.90 0.46 14.91
CA LEU A 42 -10.36 1.45 15.88
C LEU A 42 -10.73 2.75 15.16
N PHE A 43 -11.69 3.49 15.73
CA PHE A 43 -12.02 4.83 15.23
C PHE A 43 -10.76 5.71 15.24
N PRO A 44 -10.45 6.48 14.18
CA PRO A 44 -9.15 7.09 13.96
C PRO A 44 -8.90 8.37 14.75
N VAL A 45 -9.14 8.37 16.07
CA VAL A 45 -9.01 9.56 16.95
C VAL A 45 -7.60 10.13 16.88
N ASN A 46 -6.56 9.30 17.05
CA ASN A 46 -5.19 9.78 17.05
C ASN A 46 -4.76 10.32 15.67
N ALA A 47 -5.25 9.69 14.60
CA ALA A 47 -4.99 10.17 13.24
C ALA A 47 -5.66 11.53 12.98
N ILE A 48 -6.88 11.72 13.46
CA ILE A 48 -7.60 13.01 13.40
C ILE A 48 -6.83 14.08 14.17
N ASP A 49 -6.43 13.79 15.41
CA ASP A 49 -5.70 14.73 16.26
C ASP A 49 -4.36 15.14 15.62
N ASP A 50 -3.63 14.19 15.02
CA ASP A 50 -2.36 14.48 14.33
C ASP A 50 -2.58 15.37 13.09
N CYS A 51 -3.61 15.08 12.29
CA CYS A 51 -3.97 15.88 11.13
C CYS A 51 -4.33 17.32 11.52
N LEU A 52 -5.17 17.51 12.54
CA LEU A 52 -5.55 18.82 13.04
C LEU A 52 -4.35 19.57 13.62
N ARG A 53 -3.51 18.91 14.42
CA ARG A 53 -2.28 19.49 14.99
C ARG A 53 -1.33 19.95 13.89
N LYS A 54 -1.11 19.14 12.84
CA LYS A 54 -0.26 19.52 11.70
C LYS A 54 -0.82 20.70 10.92
N GLY A 55 -2.15 20.80 10.80
CA GLY A 55 -2.84 21.96 10.20
C GLY A 55 -2.89 23.19 11.08
N GLY A 56 -2.50 23.10 12.37
CA GLY A 56 -2.66 24.19 13.34
C GLY A 56 -4.13 24.51 13.61
N LEU A 57 -5.01 23.50 13.59
CA LEU A 57 -6.46 23.63 13.67
C LEU A 57 -7.03 22.82 14.85
N THR A 58 -8.28 23.12 15.17
CA THR A 58 -9.14 22.35 16.06
C THR A 58 -10.35 21.82 15.27
N MET A 59 -11.15 20.95 15.88
CA MET A 59 -12.38 20.44 15.24
C MET A 59 -13.39 21.57 14.94
N ALA A 60 -13.34 22.68 15.67
CA ALA A 60 -14.20 23.84 15.44
C ALA A 60 -13.88 24.59 14.13
N ASP A 61 -12.69 24.37 13.58
CA ASP A 61 -12.25 25.00 12.33
C ASP A 61 -12.59 24.14 11.09
N VAL A 62 -13.16 22.95 11.29
CA VAL A 62 -13.56 22.03 10.22
C VAL A 62 -14.93 22.40 9.69
N ASP A 63 -15.04 22.62 8.38
CA ASP A 63 -16.32 22.93 7.73
C ASP A 63 -17.12 21.68 7.38
N GLU A 64 -16.43 20.60 6.96
CA GLU A 64 -17.06 19.37 6.51
C GLU A 64 -16.22 18.14 6.89
N ILE A 65 -16.89 17.09 7.40
CA ILE A 65 -16.32 15.75 7.48
C ILE A 65 -16.73 14.97 6.24
N ALA A 66 -15.72 14.48 5.49
CA ALA A 66 -15.89 13.67 4.30
C ALA A 66 -15.57 12.20 4.62
N PHE A 67 -16.55 11.31 4.51
CA PHE A 67 -16.40 9.89 4.83
C PHE A 67 -16.20 9.06 3.54
N GLY A 68 -15.11 8.28 3.49
CA GLY A 68 -14.77 7.42 2.36
C GLY A 68 -15.47 6.07 2.44
N GLY A 69 -16.72 6.00 2.03
CA GLY A 69 -17.61 4.85 2.00
C GLY A 69 -19.07 5.27 2.03
N ASP A 70 -19.96 4.41 1.52
CA ASP A 70 -21.43 4.57 1.58
C ASP A 70 -22.02 3.43 2.43
N PRO A 71 -22.19 3.63 3.76
CA PRO A 71 -22.72 2.61 4.66
C PRO A 71 -24.14 2.16 4.29
N GLU A 72 -24.98 3.06 3.78
CA GLU A 72 -26.36 2.73 3.36
C GLU A 72 -26.34 1.79 2.14
N ALA A 73 -25.54 2.11 1.11
CA ALA A 73 -25.37 1.24 -0.04
C ALA A 73 -24.79 -0.13 0.36
N CYS A 74 -23.83 -0.15 1.30
CA CYS A 74 -23.26 -1.39 1.83
C CYS A 74 -24.32 -2.26 2.51
N ILE A 75 -25.10 -1.70 3.44
CA ILE A 75 -26.17 -2.42 4.15
C ILE A 75 -27.19 -2.97 3.16
N ARG A 76 -27.67 -2.12 2.28
CA ARG A 76 -28.71 -2.47 1.31
C ARG A 76 -28.26 -3.56 0.36
N ARG A 77 -27.13 -3.35 -0.33
CA ARG A 77 -26.68 -4.21 -1.45
C ARG A 77 -25.95 -5.46 -0.99
N THR A 78 -25.01 -5.32 -0.05
CA THR A 78 -24.16 -6.45 0.39
C THR A 78 -24.89 -7.41 1.30
N TYR A 79 -25.83 -6.90 2.12
CA TYR A 79 -26.50 -7.73 3.11
C TYR A 79 -27.97 -7.98 2.76
N LEU A 80 -28.81 -6.93 2.65
CA LEU A 80 -30.26 -7.09 2.52
C LEU A 80 -30.65 -7.66 1.15
N GLU A 81 -30.29 -7.01 0.06
CA GLU A 81 -30.63 -7.48 -1.28
C GLU A 81 -29.96 -8.83 -1.58
N ALA A 82 -28.72 -9.03 -1.15
CA ALA A 82 -28.04 -10.31 -1.32
C ALA A 82 -28.75 -11.45 -0.58
N ALA A 83 -29.24 -11.22 0.64
CA ALA A 83 -29.99 -12.21 1.41
C ALA A 83 -31.39 -12.48 0.82
N ILE A 84 -32.03 -11.47 0.23
CA ILE A 84 -33.32 -11.61 -0.48
C ILE A 84 -33.16 -12.45 -1.75
N ARG A 85 -32.10 -12.19 -2.53
CA ARG A 85 -31.83 -12.92 -3.81
C ARG A 85 -31.37 -14.35 -3.56
N ASP A 86 -30.59 -14.56 -2.51
CA ASP A 86 -30.07 -15.87 -2.13
C ASP A 86 -30.20 -16.12 -0.62
N PRO A 87 -31.21 -16.89 -0.18
CA PRO A 87 -31.48 -17.17 1.24
C PRO A 87 -30.28 -17.79 2.00
N LYS A 88 -29.31 -18.43 1.32
CA LYS A 88 -28.09 -18.94 1.95
C LYS A 88 -27.24 -17.81 2.56
N ARG A 89 -27.41 -16.58 2.09
CA ARG A 89 -26.72 -15.39 2.60
C ARG A 89 -27.27 -14.86 3.94
N VAL A 90 -28.45 -15.30 4.37
CA VAL A 90 -29.04 -14.88 5.65
C VAL A 90 -28.11 -15.20 6.83
N GLY A 91 -27.48 -16.37 6.83
CA GLY A 91 -26.52 -16.75 7.87
C GLY A 91 -25.32 -15.80 7.96
N MET A 92 -24.81 -15.33 6.82
CA MET A 92 -23.73 -14.34 6.75
C MET A 92 -24.20 -12.96 7.31
N MET A 93 -25.41 -12.52 6.96
CA MET A 93 -25.97 -11.27 7.46
C MET A 93 -26.12 -11.28 8.99
N ILE A 94 -26.56 -12.40 9.55
CA ILE A 94 -26.68 -12.56 11.01
C ILE A 94 -25.30 -12.49 11.69
N GLN A 95 -24.29 -13.10 11.14
CA GLN A 95 -22.91 -13.06 11.67
C GLN A 95 -22.29 -11.66 11.63
N GLU A 96 -22.72 -10.82 10.69
CA GLU A 96 -22.26 -9.42 10.55
C GLU A 96 -23.19 -8.39 11.21
N PHE A 97 -24.16 -8.83 12.02
CA PHE A 97 -25.19 -7.94 12.57
C PHE A 97 -24.63 -6.77 13.38
N ASP A 98 -23.59 -6.99 14.19
CA ASP A 98 -22.96 -5.90 14.96
C ASP A 98 -22.31 -4.86 14.05
N ARG A 99 -21.69 -5.29 12.96
CA ARG A 99 -21.12 -4.39 11.95
C ARG A 99 -22.21 -3.61 11.21
N ILE A 100 -23.31 -4.27 10.85
CA ILE A 100 -24.47 -3.60 10.22
C ILE A 100 -25.04 -2.53 11.17
N LYS A 101 -25.16 -2.84 12.45
CA LYS A 101 -25.62 -1.92 13.49
C LYS A 101 -24.68 -0.71 13.66
N GLU A 102 -23.37 -0.92 13.56
CA GLU A 102 -22.36 0.14 13.60
C GLU A 102 -22.47 1.05 12.36
N MET A 103 -22.69 0.47 11.17
CA MET A 103 -22.93 1.22 9.93
C MET A 103 -24.18 2.12 10.03
N PHE A 104 -25.28 1.62 10.59
CA PHE A 104 -26.49 2.44 10.82
C PHE A 104 -26.26 3.63 11.74
N ARG A 105 -25.28 3.55 12.65
CA ARG A 105 -24.98 4.59 13.63
C ARG A 105 -23.75 5.41 13.28
N ILE A 106 -23.24 5.29 12.08
CA ILE A 106 -21.93 5.88 11.76
C ILE A 106 -21.88 7.39 11.94
N GLU A 107 -22.94 8.11 11.59
CA GLU A 107 -23.01 9.55 11.78
C GLU A 107 -23.00 9.91 13.27
N ASP A 108 -23.79 9.20 14.10
CA ASP A 108 -23.78 9.37 15.57
C ASP A 108 -22.38 9.09 16.14
N ILE A 109 -21.74 8.00 15.70
CA ILE A 109 -20.40 7.62 16.15
C ILE A 109 -19.37 8.72 15.81
N ILE A 110 -19.42 9.26 14.60
CA ILE A 110 -18.53 10.37 14.21
C ILE A 110 -18.77 11.56 15.15
N ARG A 111 -20.01 11.98 15.36
CA ARG A 111 -20.37 13.10 16.24
C ARG A 111 -19.96 12.86 17.70
N GLU A 112 -20.24 11.68 18.24
CA GLU A 112 -19.87 11.28 19.60
C GLU A 112 -18.35 11.28 19.82
N LYS A 113 -17.57 10.81 18.81
CA LYS A 113 -16.11 10.67 18.92
C LYS A 113 -15.35 11.95 18.66
N THR A 114 -15.88 12.85 17.84
CA THR A 114 -15.18 14.06 17.41
C THR A 114 -15.74 15.35 18.01
N GLY A 115 -16.97 15.33 18.51
CA GLY A 115 -17.71 16.53 18.91
C GLY A 115 -18.17 17.39 17.74
N PHE A 116 -18.04 16.92 16.51
CA PHE A 116 -18.38 17.68 15.30
C PHE A 116 -19.89 17.76 15.09
N ASN A 117 -20.40 18.97 14.85
CA ASN A 117 -21.84 19.22 14.65
C ASN A 117 -22.17 19.77 13.24
N GLY A 118 -21.15 19.89 12.38
CA GLY A 118 -21.30 20.39 11.01
C GLY A 118 -21.77 19.32 10.02
N LYS A 119 -21.52 19.58 8.74
CA LYS A 119 -21.89 18.72 7.61
C LYS A 119 -21.01 17.47 7.57
N ILE A 120 -21.63 16.28 7.46
CA ILE A 120 -20.97 15.01 7.17
C ILE A 120 -21.45 14.53 5.80
N SER A 121 -20.52 14.24 4.90
CA SER A 121 -20.82 13.70 3.55
C SER A 121 -20.23 12.32 3.39
N PHE A 122 -21.02 11.39 2.84
CA PHE A 122 -20.62 10.03 2.52
C PHE A 122 -20.36 9.90 1.03
N PHE A 123 -19.24 9.30 0.66
CA PHE A 123 -18.83 9.12 -0.72
C PHE A 123 -18.68 7.63 -1.04
N ASP A 124 -19.09 7.22 -2.23
CA ASP A 124 -18.87 5.86 -2.73
C ASP A 124 -17.41 5.44 -2.57
N HIS A 125 -17.17 4.26 -2.03
CA HIS A 125 -15.86 3.72 -1.70
C HIS A 125 -14.90 3.72 -2.91
N HIS A 126 -15.34 3.16 -4.04
CA HIS A 126 -14.48 3.10 -5.22
C HIS A 126 -14.32 4.44 -5.91
N LEU A 127 -15.32 5.33 -5.84
CA LEU A 127 -15.16 6.71 -6.32
C LEU A 127 -14.11 7.46 -5.48
N ALA A 128 -14.09 7.25 -4.16
CA ALA A 128 -13.05 7.78 -3.30
C ALA A 128 -11.67 7.20 -3.64
N HIS A 129 -11.57 5.91 -3.97
CA HIS A 129 -10.33 5.34 -4.50
C HIS A 129 -9.88 6.03 -5.79
N LEU A 130 -10.77 6.18 -6.79
CA LEU A 130 -10.44 6.87 -8.05
C LEU A 130 -9.96 8.31 -7.79
N ALA A 131 -10.66 9.04 -6.92
CA ALA A 131 -10.30 10.41 -6.57
C ALA A 131 -8.93 10.49 -5.87
N SER A 132 -8.62 9.52 -4.98
CA SER A 132 -7.36 9.47 -4.24
C SER A 132 -6.13 9.33 -5.14
N SER A 133 -6.28 8.74 -6.33
CA SER A 133 -5.21 8.61 -7.31
C SER A 133 -5.24 9.70 -8.39
N TYR A 134 -6.42 10.10 -8.82
CA TYR A 134 -6.55 11.06 -9.92
C TYR A 134 -6.08 12.47 -9.56
N TYR A 135 -6.61 13.06 -8.49
CA TYR A 135 -6.31 14.46 -8.18
C TYR A 135 -4.84 14.72 -7.86
N PRO A 136 -4.13 13.88 -7.07
CA PRO A 136 -2.71 14.11 -6.78
C PRO A 136 -1.77 13.66 -7.90
N SER A 137 -2.25 12.99 -8.97
CA SER A 137 -1.42 12.61 -10.12
C SER A 137 -0.93 13.80 -10.94
N GLY A 138 -1.75 14.87 -11.00
CA GLY A 138 -1.55 16.01 -11.89
C GLY A 138 -1.98 15.78 -13.33
N PHE A 139 -2.44 14.55 -13.68
CA PHE A 139 -2.93 14.26 -15.02
C PHE A 139 -4.28 14.92 -15.26
N GLN A 140 -4.39 15.74 -16.30
CA GLN A 140 -5.66 16.36 -16.66
C GLN A 140 -6.63 15.35 -17.25
N ASP A 141 -6.10 14.40 -18.04
CA ASP A 141 -6.85 13.34 -18.67
C ASP A 141 -6.18 11.99 -18.39
N ALA A 142 -6.91 11.03 -17.82
CA ALA A 142 -6.41 9.72 -17.46
C ALA A 142 -7.50 8.64 -17.46
N ILE A 143 -7.10 7.39 -17.71
CA ILE A 143 -7.87 6.21 -17.30
C ILE A 143 -7.70 6.07 -15.79
N LEU A 144 -8.80 5.78 -15.10
CA LEU A 144 -8.84 5.61 -13.65
C LEU A 144 -9.30 4.19 -13.34
N LEU A 145 -8.51 3.45 -12.57
CA LEU A 145 -8.87 2.08 -12.20
C LEU A 145 -8.68 1.87 -10.69
N SER A 146 -9.76 1.51 -10.00
CA SER A 146 -9.69 1.01 -8.63
C SER A 146 -9.98 -0.49 -8.60
N ILE A 147 -9.09 -1.27 -7.96
CA ILE A 147 -9.26 -2.72 -7.76
C ILE A 147 -9.03 -3.03 -6.30
N ASP A 148 -10.05 -3.59 -5.64
CA ASP A 148 -9.99 -3.84 -4.21
C ASP A 148 -10.59 -5.20 -3.81
N GLY A 149 -10.63 -5.49 -2.52
CA GLY A 149 -11.32 -6.65 -1.99
C GLY A 149 -12.83 -6.47 -2.06
N LEU A 150 -13.35 -5.48 -1.35
CA LEU A 150 -14.77 -5.16 -1.28
C LEU A 150 -15.00 -3.78 -0.65
N GLY A 151 -15.72 -2.91 -1.34
CA GLY A 151 -16.22 -1.64 -0.82
C GLY A 151 -17.64 -1.35 -1.30
N ASP A 152 -18.56 -1.10 -0.40
CA ASP A 152 -19.99 -0.75 -0.67
C ASP A 152 -20.72 -1.73 -1.61
N ASN A 153 -20.33 -2.98 -1.68
CA ASN A 153 -20.77 -4.03 -2.61
C ASN A 153 -19.99 -4.12 -3.93
N LYS A 154 -19.07 -3.22 -4.20
CA LYS A 154 -18.24 -3.23 -5.43
C LYS A 154 -16.84 -3.77 -5.10
N THR A 155 -16.17 -4.27 -6.13
CA THR A 155 -14.81 -4.83 -6.02
C THR A 155 -13.83 -4.12 -6.95
N MET A 156 -14.36 -3.39 -7.93
CA MET A 156 -13.60 -2.64 -8.92
C MET A 156 -14.48 -1.54 -9.54
N LYS A 157 -13.87 -0.42 -9.95
CA LYS A 157 -14.44 0.58 -10.84
C LYS A 157 -13.44 1.02 -11.89
N LEU A 158 -13.91 1.16 -13.12
CA LEU A 158 -13.18 1.80 -14.21
C LEU A 158 -13.82 3.16 -14.49
N GLY A 159 -13.01 4.18 -14.53
CA GLY A 159 -13.42 5.55 -14.81
C GLY A 159 -12.50 6.25 -15.79
N VAL A 160 -12.91 7.43 -16.18
CA VAL A 160 -12.17 8.38 -16.99
C VAL A 160 -12.13 9.72 -16.27
N GLY A 161 -10.93 10.24 -16.04
CA GLY A 161 -10.70 11.59 -15.55
C GLY A 161 -10.53 12.54 -16.72
N ARG A 162 -11.26 13.66 -16.75
CA ARG A 162 -11.08 14.73 -17.73
C ARG A 162 -11.30 16.09 -17.09
N GLY A 163 -10.26 16.93 -17.10
CA GLY A 163 -10.33 18.29 -16.60
C GLY A 163 -10.90 18.39 -15.17
N GLY A 164 -10.54 17.46 -14.28
CA GLY A 164 -11.00 17.39 -12.89
C GLY A 164 -12.35 16.68 -12.69
N ALA A 165 -13.11 16.34 -13.74
CA ALA A 165 -14.29 15.49 -13.61
C ALA A 165 -13.89 14.00 -13.62
N ILE A 166 -14.56 13.18 -12.83
CA ILE A 166 -14.46 11.72 -12.85
C ILE A 166 -15.77 11.17 -13.42
N GLU A 167 -15.69 10.50 -14.55
CA GLU A 167 -16.79 9.76 -15.17
C GLU A 167 -16.56 8.25 -14.94
N VAL A 168 -17.50 7.59 -14.26
CA VAL A 168 -17.46 6.13 -14.07
C VAL A 168 -18.02 5.48 -15.34
N VAL A 169 -17.20 4.67 -16.01
CA VAL A 169 -17.56 4.05 -17.31
C VAL A 169 -17.90 2.57 -17.18
N LYS A 170 -17.45 1.92 -16.07
CA LYS A 170 -17.78 0.53 -15.75
C LYS A 170 -17.75 0.33 -14.24
N GLU A 171 -18.86 -0.16 -13.65
CA GLU A 171 -19.00 -0.36 -12.21
C GLU A 171 -19.78 -1.62 -11.81
N ASP A 172 -20.15 -2.48 -12.76
CA ASP A 172 -20.91 -3.71 -12.49
C ASP A 172 -20.02 -4.89 -12.03
N TYR A 173 -18.95 -4.55 -11.29
CA TYR A 173 -18.10 -5.51 -10.62
C TYR A 173 -18.61 -5.75 -9.19
N ASP A 174 -19.72 -6.46 -9.09
CA ASP A 174 -20.36 -6.72 -7.81
C ASP A 174 -19.69 -7.87 -7.04
N TYR A 175 -19.72 -7.75 -5.71
CA TYR A 175 -19.38 -8.87 -4.83
C TYR A 175 -20.29 -10.08 -5.14
N PRO A 176 -19.76 -11.31 -5.32
CA PRO A 176 -18.43 -11.79 -4.89
C PRO A 176 -17.32 -11.77 -5.95
N HIS A 177 -17.51 -11.15 -7.11
CA HIS A 177 -16.56 -11.19 -8.22
C HIS A 177 -15.38 -10.25 -7.96
N SER A 178 -14.45 -10.66 -7.08
CA SER A 178 -13.33 -9.86 -6.60
C SER A 178 -11.98 -10.51 -6.85
N LEU A 179 -11.11 -9.83 -7.59
CA LEU A 179 -9.71 -10.21 -7.75
C LEU A 179 -8.95 -10.14 -6.41
N GLY A 180 -9.22 -9.09 -5.61
CA GLY A 180 -8.59 -8.90 -4.31
C GLY A 180 -8.98 -9.99 -3.30
N LEU A 181 -10.27 -10.40 -3.26
CA LEU A 181 -10.71 -11.47 -2.35
C LEU A 181 -10.20 -12.84 -2.78
N VAL A 182 -10.05 -13.13 -4.07
CA VAL A 182 -9.40 -14.37 -4.52
C VAL A 182 -7.94 -14.37 -4.07
N TYR A 183 -7.23 -13.24 -4.22
CA TYR A 183 -5.84 -13.12 -3.77
C TYR A 183 -5.74 -13.32 -2.24
N ALA A 184 -6.63 -12.73 -1.46
CA ALA A 184 -6.73 -12.92 -0.02
C ALA A 184 -7.07 -14.37 0.36
N ALA A 185 -7.96 -15.03 -0.40
CA ALA A 185 -8.34 -16.43 -0.18
C ALA A 185 -7.13 -17.36 -0.36
N ILE A 186 -6.37 -17.18 -1.43
CA ILE A 186 -5.16 -17.97 -1.69
C ILE A 186 -4.07 -17.66 -0.66
N THR A 187 -3.91 -16.39 -0.23
CA THR A 187 -3.02 -16.00 0.86
C THR A 187 -3.35 -16.80 2.13
N CYS A 188 -4.64 -16.88 2.48
CA CYS A 188 -5.11 -17.64 3.63
C CYS A 188 -4.90 -19.15 3.47
N TYR A 189 -5.20 -19.71 2.29
CA TYR A 189 -4.98 -21.13 1.96
C TYR A 189 -3.50 -21.51 2.09
N LEU A 190 -2.60 -20.65 1.65
CA LEU A 190 -1.15 -20.86 1.76
C LEU A 190 -0.60 -20.61 3.19
N GLY A 191 -1.48 -20.37 4.18
CA GLY A 191 -1.14 -20.33 5.61
C GLY A 191 -0.73 -18.96 6.14
N TRP A 192 -0.91 -17.89 5.38
CA TRP A 192 -0.69 -16.53 5.83
C TRP A 192 -2.00 -15.83 6.20
N LYS A 193 -1.89 -14.68 6.89
CA LYS A 193 -3.06 -13.89 7.26
C LYS A 193 -3.51 -13.05 6.07
N ASN A 194 -4.74 -13.25 5.64
CA ASN A 194 -5.37 -12.43 4.60
C ASN A 194 -5.51 -10.97 5.03
N VAL A 195 -5.59 -10.06 4.08
CA VAL A 195 -5.62 -8.59 4.25
C VAL A 195 -4.33 -8.00 4.84
N HIS A 196 -3.34 -8.86 5.16
CA HIS A 196 -2.07 -8.45 5.78
C HIS A 196 -0.84 -8.93 4.99
N HIS A 197 -0.93 -10.08 4.34
CA HIS A 197 0.24 -10.80 3.86
C HIS A 197 0.23 -11.10 2.35
N GLU A 198 -0.66 -10.49 1.57
CA GLU A 198 -0.76 -10.68 0.11
C GLU A 198 0.56 -10.39 -0.60
N GLY A 199 1.30 -9.36 -0.12
CA GLY A 199 2.64 -9.05 -0.64
C GLY A 199 3.70 -10.15 -0.42
N ILE A 200 3.46 -11.12 0.50
CA ILE A 200 4.33 -12.29 0.67
C ILE A 200 4.08 -13.27 -0.46
N ILE A 201 2.81 -13.49 -0.82
CA ILE A 201 2.42 -14.38 -1.92
C ILE A 201 2.91 -13.83 -3.27
N MET A 202 2.83 -12.50 -3.46
CA MET A 202 3.39 -11.83 -4.63
C MET A 202 4.91 -12.09 -4.76
N ALA A 203 5.68 -11.99 -3.67
CA ALA A 203 7.10 -12.31 -3.68
C ALA A 203 7.38 -13.81 -3.90
N LEU A 204 6.51 -14.69 -3.37
CA LEU A 204 6.63 -16.14 -3.53
C LEU A 204 6.39 -16.58 -4.98
N ALA A 205 5.54 -15.87 -5.72
CA ALA A 205 5.17 -16.19 -7.10
C ALA A 205 6.38 -16.29 -8.04
N CYS A 206 7.45 -15.51 -7.80
CA CYS A 206 8.67 -15.54 -8.59
C CYS A 206 9.47 -16.86 -8.48
N PHE A 207 9.15 -17.71 -7.50
CA PHE A 207 9.77 -19.01 -7.29
C PHE A 207 8.97 -20.20 -7.85
N GLY A 208 7.78 -19.92 -8.41
CA GLY A 208 6.87 -20.91 -8.96
C GLY A 208 6.85 -20.96 -10.47
N ASP A 209 6.27 -22.04 -11.00
CA ASP A 209 5.97 -22.20 -12.43
C ASP A 209 4.47 -22.52 -12.58
N SER A 210 3.74 -21.59 -13.19
CA SER A 210 2.29 -21.72 -13.39
C SER A 210 1.90 -22.78 -14.42
N ASP A 211 2.84 -23.20 -15.28
CA ASP A 211 2.60 -24.19 -16.33
C ASP A 211 2.85 -25.63 -15.87
N HIS A 212 3.41 -25.83 -14.66
CA HIS A 212 3.49 -27.16 -14.06
C HIS A 212 2.10 -27.80 -13.95
N ILE A 213 2.07 -29.12 -14.10
CA ILE A 213 0.84 -29.92 -13.94
C ILE A 213 0.56 -30.10 -12.45
N VAL A 214 -0.70 -29.89 -12.04
CA VAL A 214 -1.14 -30.12 -10.66
C VAL A 214 -1.04 -31.62 -10.33
N PRO A 215 -0.41 -32.02 -9.21
CA PRO A 215 -0.28 -33.42 -8.85
C PRO A 215 -1.62 -34.14 -8.82
N GLY A 216 -1.69 -35.28 -9.51
CA GLY A 216 -2.93 -36.07 -9.63
C GLY A 216 -3.96 -35.53 -10.62
N GLN A 217 -3.65 -34.45 -11.33
CA GLN A 217 -4.50 -33.84 -12.35
C GLN A 217 -3.83 -33.95 -13.74
N ASN A 218 -4.56 -33.62 -14.80
CA ASN A 218 -4.06 -33.55 -16.17
C ASN A 218 -3.99 -32.08 -16.71
N ARG A 219 -4.03 -31.09 -15.82
CA ARG A 219 -4.09 -29.67 -16.13
C ARG A 219 -3.03 -28.91 -15.36
N SER A 220 -2.53 -27.82 -15.95
CA SER A 220 -1.59 -26.92 -15.29
C SER A 220 -2.27 -26.07 -14.20
N TYR A 221 -1.48 -25.57 -13.25
CA TYR A 221 -1.96 -24.63 -12.25
C TYR A 221 -2.64 -23.42 -12.91
N TYR A 222 -2.03 -22.86 -13.95
CA TYR A 222 -2.58 -21.73 -14.67
C TYR A 222 -3.98 -22.01 -15.24
N SER A 223 -4.20 -23.17 -15.87
CA SER A 223 -5.49 -23.53 -16.45
C SER A 223 -6.62 -23.64 -15.44
N PHE A 224 -6.30 -24.00 -14.18
CA PHE A 224 -7.28 -23.95 -13.08
C PHE A 224 -7.59 -22.51 -12.66
N PHE A 225 -6.60 -21.64 -12.65
CA PHE A 225 -6.83 -20.22 -12.32
C PHE A 225 -7.62 -19.48 -13.41
N GLU A 226 -7.60 -19.93 -14.67
CA GLU A 226 -8.52 -19.45 -15.71
C GLU A 226 -9.98 -19.83 -15.39
N ASP A 227 -10.22 -21.03 -14.84
CA ASP A 227 -11.57 -21.43 -14.39
C ASP A 227 -12.02 -20.68 -13.13
N ILE A 228 -11.09 -20.37 -12.21
CA ILE A 228 -11.38 -19.64 -10.97
C ILE A 228 -11.71 -18.20 -11.26
N ILE A 229 -10.87 -17.52 -12.06
CA ILE A 229 -11.01 -16.13 -12.46
C ILE A 229 -11.32 -16.09 -13.94
N GLN A 230 -12.59 -15.97 -14.28
CA GLN A 230 -13.06 -15.91 -15.65
C GLN A 230 -12.99 -14.46 -16.16
N TYR A 231 -12.56 -14.29 -17.40
CA TYR A 231 -12.45 -13.01 -18.08
C TYR A 231 -13.02 -13.12 -19.49
N ASP A 232 -13.91 -12.21 -19.87
CA ASP A 232 -14.63 -12.23 -21.16
C ASP A 232 -13.81 -11.68 -22.34
N GLY A 233 -12.57 -11.26 -22.09
CA GLY A 233 -11.70 -10.64 -23.09
C GLY A 233 -11.95 -9.15 -23.30
N LYS A 234 -12.93 -8.54 -22.61
CA LYS A 234 -13.22 -7.11 -22.68
C LYS A 234 -13.13 -6.43 -21.31
N TYR A 235 -14.20 -6.49 -20.53
CA TYR A 235 -14.28 -5.88 -19.20
C TYR A 235 -14.91 -6.81 -18.17
N GLY A 236 -15.58 -7.87 -18.58
CA GLY A 236 -16.31 -8.77 -17.69
C GLY A 236 -15.36 -9.69 -16.92
N ILE A 237 -15.45 -9.65 -15.59
CA ILE A 237 -14.70 -10.50 -14.67
C ILE A 237 -15.72 -11.25 -13.81
N ALA A 238 -15.60 -12.57 -13.76
CA ALA A 238 -16.41 -13.40 -12.89
C ALA A 238 -15.53 -14.36 -12.09
N ILE A 239 -15.84 -14.50 -10.81
CA ILE A 239 -15.23 -15.53 -9.96
C ILE A 239 -16.17 -16.72 -9.90
N ASN A 240 -15.66 -17.89 -10.25
CA ASN A 240 -16.43 -19.12 -10.22
C ASN A 240 -16.65 -19.56 -8.77
N ALA A 241 -17.91 -19.51 -8.34
CA ALA A 241 -18.33 -19.82 -6.97
C ALA A 241 -18.04 -21.26 -6.53
N GLU A 242 -17.81 -22.19 -7.47
CA GLU A 242 -17.45 -23.57 -7.13
C GLU A 242 -16.07 -23.69 -6.47
N TRP A 243 -15.19 -22.70 -6.66
CA TRP A 243 -13.83 -22.70 -6.13
C TRP A 243 -13.66 -21.89 -4.85
N MET A 244 -14.57 -20.92 -4.59
CA MET A 244 -14.45 -19.97 -3.50
C MET A 244 -15.64 -20.05 -2.56
N ALA A 245 -15.37 -20.08 -1.24
CA ALA A 245 -16.42 -20.21 -0.21
C ALA A 245 -16.76 -18.88 0.47
N TYR A 246 -15.92 -17.84 0.37
CA TYR A 246 -16.05 -16.58 1.12
C TYR A 246 -17.37 -15.82 0.88
N TYR A 247 -18.11 -16.16 -0.18
CA TYR A 247 -19.43 -15.56 -0.41
C TYR A 247 -20.48 -16.03 0.57
N TYR A 248 -20.40 -17.29 1.00
CA TYR A 248 -21.39 -17.93 1.87
C TYR A 248 -20.90 -18.17 3.29
N GLU A 249 -19.59 -18.31 3.50
CA GLU A 249 -18.99 -18.73 4.76
C GLU A 249 -17.93 -17.74 5.23
N ARG A 250 -18.12 -17.14 6.43
CA ARG A 250 -17.26 -16.06 6.93
C ARG A 250 -15.81 -16.46 7.13
N ASN A 251 -15.55 -17.68 7.59
CA ASN A 251 -14.21 -18.16 7.96
C ASN A 251 -13.63 -19.19 6.98
N LYS A 252 -14.32 -19.44 5.88
CA LYS A 252 -13.89 -20.37 4.84
C LYS A 252 -13.65 -19.59 3.55
N TRP A 253 -12.43 -19.60 3.08
CA TRP A 253 -12.02 -18.78 1.95
C TRP A 253 -12.11 -19.53 0.62
N VAL A 254 -11.62 -20.77 0.62
CA VAL A 254 -11.68 -21.67 -0.54
C VAL A 254 -12.71 -22.78 -0.31
N SER A 255 -13.28 -23.31 -1.39
CA SER A 255 -14.26 -24.40 -1.34
C SER A 255 -13.63 -25.76 -1.07
N ASP A 256 -14.46 -26.78 -0.82
CA ASP A 256 -13.99 -28.17 -0.69
C ASP A 256 -13.42 -28.66 -2.03
N ARG A 257 -14.02 -28.27 -3.17
CA ARG A 257 -13.48 -28.55 -4.51
C ARG A 257 -12.05 -28.04 -4.69
N PHE A 258 -11.75 -26.85 -4.18
CA PHE A 258 -10.38 -26.31 -4.23
C PHE A 258 -9.42 -27.21 -3.44
N VAL A 259 -9.86 -27.64 -2.25
CA VAL A 259 -9.07 -28.53 -1.38
C VAL A 259 -8.90 -29.93 -2.01
N GLU A 260 -9.92 -30.45 -2.69
CA GLU A 260 -9.83 -31.74 -3.41
C GLU A 260 -8.79 -31.69 -4.54
N VAL A 261 -8.66 -30.58 -5.24
CA VAL A 261 -7.72 -30.43 -6.36
C VAL A 261 -6.31 -30.08 -5.88
N PHE A 262 -6.19 -29.11 -4.96
CA PHE A 262 -4.89 -28.57 -4.55
C PHE A 262 -4.39 -29.10 -3.20
N GLY A 263 -5.14 -29.97 -2.55
CA GLY A 263 -4.79 -30.53 -1.23
C GLY A 263 -5.20 -29.64 -0.07
N PRO A 264 -4.85 -30.03 1.17
CA PRO A 264 -5.28 -29.33 2.37
C PRO A 264 -4.61 -27.96 2.50
N ARG A 265 -5.33 -27.03 3.16
CA ARG A 265 -4.78 -25.74 3.54
C ARG A 265 -3.47 -25.88 4.31
N ARG A 266 -2.45 -25.13 3.93
CA ARG A 266 -1.18 -25.08 4.65
C ARG A 266 -1.33 -24.36 6.01
N HIS A 267 -0.73 -24.88 7.06
CA HIS A 267 -0.51 -24.16 8.29
C HIS A 267 0.75 -23.30 8.16
N TYR A 268 0.78 -22.16 8.87
CA TYR A 268 1.96 -21.29 8.84
C TYR A 268 3.16 -21.98 9.50
N ASP A 269 4.00 -22.58 8.68
CA ASP A 269 5.34 -23.04 9.01
C ASP A 269 6.18 -22.94 7.74
N ILE A 270 7.25 -22.16 7.76
CA ILE A 270 8.09 -21.94 6.58
C ILE A 270 8.74 -23.24 6.09
N ALA A 271 9.03 -24.17 6.98
CA ALA A 271 9.62 -25.47 6.64
C ALA A 271 8.69 -26.36 5.79
N THR A 272 7.38 -26.11 5.82
CA THR A 272 6.40 -26.86 5.00
C THR A 272 6.19 -26.25 3.61
N LEU A 273 6.86 -25.13 3.31
CA LEU A 273 6.76 -24.48 2.00
C LEU A 273 7.49 -25.31 0.95
N ASN A 274 6.76 -25.72 -0.10
CA ASN A 274 7.29 -26.53 -1.19
C ASN A 274 6.95 -25.95 -2.56
N GLN A 275 7.35 -26.63 -3.65
CA GLN A 275 7.15 -26.14 -5.01
C GLN A 275 5.67 -25.97 -5.36
N HIS A 276 4.79 -26.88 -4.93
CA HIS A 276 3.34 -26.78 -5.13
C HIS A 276 2.75 -25.44 -4.66
N HIS A 277 3.17 -24.95 -3.49
CA HIS A 277 2.70 -23.66 -2.95
C HIS A 277 3.21 -22.46 -3.77
N LYS A 278 4.43 -22.58 -4.30
CA LYS A 278 5.03 -21.56 -5.18
C LYS A 278 4.31 -21.50 -6.52
N ASP A 279 3.96 -22.67 -7.10
CA ASP A 279 3.26 -22.78 -8.38
C ASP A 279 1.83 -22.23 -8.30
N ILE A 280 1.12 -22.47 -7.17
CA ILE A 280 -0.17 -21.83 -6.89
C ILE A 280 -0.02 -20.30 -6.87
N SER A 281 1.03 -19.79 -6.20
CA SER A 281 1.28 -18.34 -6.12
C SER A 281 1.58 -17.74 -7.50
N ALA A 282 2.38 -18.45 -8.33
CA ALA A 282 2.72 -18.04 -9.68
C ALA A 282 1.50 -18.01 -10.61
N ALA A 283 0.63 -19.02 -10.52
CA ALA A 283 -0.59 -19.08 -11.31
C ALA A 283 -1.59 -17.97 -10.95
N LEU A 284 -1.77 -17.71 -9.65
CA LEU A 284 -2.59 -16.59 -9.17
C LEU A 284 -2.07 -15.24 -9.69
N GLN A 285 -0.77 -14.98 -9.54
CA GLN A 285 -0.16 -13.72 -9.94
C GLN A 285 -0.27 -13.51 -11.45
N ARG A 286 0.07 -14.53 -12.24
CA ARG A 286 -0.05 -14.49 -13.71
C ARG A 286 -1.49 -14.20 -14.16
N ARG A 287 -2.48 -14.87 -13.55
CA ARG A 287 -3.89 -14.67 -13.91
C ARG A 287 -4.38 -13.27 -13.55
N LEU A 288 -4.01 -12.76 -12.37
CA LEU A 288 -4.32 -11.38 -11.98
C LEU A 288 -3.76 -10.39 -13.01
N GLU A 289 -2.48 -10.50 -13.34
CA GLU A 289 -1.81 -9.62 -14.30
C GLU A 289 -2.48 -9.64 -15.67
N GLU A 290 -2.74 -10.83 -16.20
CA GLU A 290 -3.37 -11.00 -17.51
C GLU A 290 -4.75 -10.35 -17.61
N VAL A 291 -5.60 -10.56 -16.60
CA VAL A 291 -6.94 -9.98 -16.55
C VAL A 291 -6.88 -8.46 -16.47
N VAL A 292 -6.05 -7.91 -15.59
CA VAL A 292 -5.93 -6.46 -15.42
C VAL A 292 -5.33 -5.80 -16.66
N LEU A 293 -4.29 -6.39 -17.24
CA LEU A 293 -3.70 -5.91 -18.52
C LEU A 293 -4.72 -5.94 -19.66
N GLY A 294 -5.54 -7.00 -19.73
CA GLY A 294 -6.62 -7.12 -20.72
C GLY A 294 -7.63 -5.98 -20.62
N VAL A 295 -8.11 -5.71 -19.39
CA VAL A 295 -9.02 -4.58 -19.11
C VAL A 295 -8.37 -3.24 -19.51
N LEU A 296 -7.10 -3.02 -19.13
CA LEU A 296 -6.39 -1.76 -19.40
C LEU A 296 -6.10 -1.54 -20.89
N ARG A 297 -5.75 -2.59 -21.66
CA ARG A 297 -5.59 -2.51 -23.12
C ARG A 297 -6.91 -2.13 -23.81
N ASN A 298 -8.02 -2.72 -23.36
CA ASN A 298 -9.34 -2.35 -23.87
C ASN A 298 -9.69 -0.90 -23.50
N ALA A 299 -9.48 -0.47 -22.27
CA ALA A 299 -9.72 0.91 -21.84
C ALA A 299 -8.87 1.92 -22.62
N ARG A 300 -7.57 1.61 -22.84
CA ARG A 300 -6.67 2.43 -23.65
C ARG A 300 -7.17 2.57 -25.09
N LYS A 301 -7.67 1.47 -25.67
CA LYS A 301 -8.24 1.44 -27.02
C LYS A 301 -9.55 2.22 -27.11
N ASP A 302 -10.47 2.00 -26.16
CA ASP A 302 -11.83 2.54 -26.24
C ASP A 302 -11.87 4.05 -25.91
N PHE A 303 -11.01 4.54 -25.00
CA PHE A 303 -11.01 5.94 -24.55
C PHE A 303 -9.85 6.79 -25.10
N GLY A 304 -8.81 6.19 -25.66
CA GLY A 304 -7.70 6.90 -26.29
C GLY A 304 -6.76 7.65 -25.32
N LEU A 305 -6.95 7.55 -23.98
CA LEU A 305 -6.21 8.30 -22.98
C LEU A 305 -4.85 7.67 -22.68
N ARG A 306 -3.84 8.50 -22.48
CA ARG A 306 -2.43 8.10 -22.45
C ARG A 306 -1.86 7.89 -21.05
N HIS A 307 -2.58 8.33 -20.00
CA HIS A 307 -2.17 8.20 -18.60
C HIS A 307 -3.11 7.27 -17.85
N LEU A 308 -2.58 6.63 -16.81
CA LEU A 308 -3.32 5.73 -15.94
C LEU A 308 -3.14 6.13 -14.48
N CYS A 309 -4.25 6.17 -13.72
CA CYS A 309 -4.24 6.26 -12.26
C CYS A 309 -4.77 4.96 -11.66
N LEU A 310 -4.02 4.37 -10.72
CA LEU A 310 -4.35 3.12 -10.03
C LEU A 310 -4.57 3.35 -8.53
N SER A 311 -5.58 2.67 -7.97
CA SER A 311 -5.92 2.67 -6.55
C SER A 311 -6.69 1.40 -6.15
N GLY A 312 -7.07 1.28 -4.88
CA GLY A 312 -7.56 0.04 -4.27
C GLY A 312 -6.41 -0.86 -3.79
N GLY A 313 -6.69 -1.76 -2.86
CA GLY A 313 -5.68 -2.60 -2.22
C GLY A 313 -4.85 -3.43 -3.20
N VAL A 314 -5.44 -3.86 -4.32
CA VAL A 314 -4.73 -4.63 -5.37
C VAL A 314 -3.67 -3.77 -6.09
N ALA A 315 -3.81 -2.45 -6.14
CA ALA A 315 -2.80 -1.56 -6.71
C ALA A 315 -1.48 -1.51 -5.90
N LEU A 316 -1.43 -2.10 -4.68
CA LEU A 316 -0.18 -2.37 -3.96
C LEU A 316 0.64 -3.51 -4.57
N ASN A 317 0.10 -4.25 -5.55
CA ASN A 317 0.80 -5.30 -6.27
C ASN A 317 1.79 -4.69 -7.28
N CYS A 318 3.02 -4.46 -6.81
CA CYS A 318 4.05 -3.81 -7.62
C CYS A 318 4.49 -4.65 -8.82
N SER A 319 4.33 -5.99 -8.79
CA SER A 319 4.62 -6.86 -9.93
C SER A 319 3.63 -6.60 -11.07
N MET A 320 2.34 -6.54 -10.76
CA MET A 320 1.29 -6.16 -11.72
C MET A 320 1.55 -4.76 -12.29
N ASN A 321 1.85 -3.78 -11.43
CA ASN A 321 2.13 -2.41 -11.86
C ASN A 321 3.36 -2.34 -12.78
N GLY A 322 4.40 -3.13 -12.46
CA GLY A 322 5.60 -3.25 -13.30
C GLY A 322 5.30 -3.85 -14.68
N ARG A 323 4.39 -4.85 -14.75
CA ARG A 323 3.93 -5.39 -16.04
C ARG A 323 3.16 -4.36 -16.85
N ILE A 324 2.31 -3.55 -16.21
CA ILE A 324 1.57 -2.48 -16.90
C ILE A 324 2.54 -1.44 -17.47
N GLU A 325 3.54 -1.05 -16.71
CA GLU A 325 4.58 -0.10 -17.13
C GLU A 325 5.42 -0.66 -18.27
N HIS A 326 5.94 -1.88 -18.12
CA HIS A 326 6.82 -2.53 -19.09
C HIS A 326 6.15 -2.79 -20.45
N GLU A 327 4.84 -3.02 -20.49
CA GLU A 327 4.10 -3.20 -21.76
C GLU A 327 3.80 -1.90 -22.49
N HIS A 328 4.18 -0.74 -21.92
CA HIS A 328 3.99 0.58 -22.53
C HIS A 328 2.56 0.86 -23.02
N ILE A 329 1.55 0.33 -22.31
CA ILE A 329 0.13 0.57 -22.61
C ILE A 329 -0.19 2.05 -22.43
N PHE A 330 0.44 2.67 -21.43
CA PHE A 330 0.32 4.08 -21.09
C PHE A 330 1.68 4.75 -21.12
N ASP A 331 1.70 6.07 -21.35
CA ASP A 331 2.93 6.86 -21.35
C ASP A 331 3.46 7.05 -19.93
N GLU A 332 2.57 7.22 -18.95
CA GLU A 332 2.89 7.33 -17.53
C GLU A 332 1.75 6.74 -16.69
N ILE A 333 2.12 6.06 -15.61
CA ILE A 333 1.18 5.53 -14.63
C ILE A 333 1.41 6.19 -13.28
N PHE A 334 0.33 6.56 -12.61
CA PHE A 334 0.35 7.01 -11.22
C PHE A 334 -0.35 5.98 -10.34
N VAL A 335 0.35 5.49 -9.34
CA VAL A 335 -0.21 4.60 -8.32
C VAL A 335 -0.26 5.36 -7.00
N GLN A 336 -1.45 5.44 -6.37
CA GLN A 336 -1.60 6.10 -5.08
C GLN A 336 -0.70 5.41 -4.02
N PRO A 337 0.21 6.12 -3.32
CA PRO A 337 1.09 5.52 -2.31
C PRO A 337 0.33 4.78 -1.20
N ALA A 338 -0.77 5.32 -0.73
CA ALA A 338 -1.71 4.67 0.18
C ALA A 338 -2.90 4.09 -0.60
N SER A 339 -2.62 3.19 -1.58
CA SER A 339 -3.65 2.66 -2.50
C SER A 339 -4.79 1.92 -1.81
N GLY A 340 -4.54 1.29 -0.64
CA GLY A 340 -5.57 0.60 0.13
C GLY A 340 -6.56 1.55 0.78
N ASP A 341 -7.36 1.02 1.68
CA ASP A 341 -8.48 1.72 2.32
C ASP A 341 -8.08 3.01 3.07
N ALA A 342 -6.85 3.11 3.58
CA ALA A 342 -6.36 4.35 4.20
C ALA A 342 -6.44 5.56 3.24
N GLY A 343 -6.21 5.35 1.94
CA GLY A 343 -6.31 6.38 0.92
C GLY A 343 -7.71 6.92 0.68
N LEU A 344 -8.75 6.23 1.15
CA LEU A 344 -10.14 6.71 1.06
C LEU A 344 -10.35 8.02 1.82
N ALA A 345 -9.61 8.24 2.92
CA ALA A 345 -9.66 9.51 3.64
C ALA A 345 -9.21 10.68 2.75
N ILE A 346 -8.14 10.49 1.96
CA ILE A 346 -7.67 11.47 0.97
C ILE A 346 -8.70 11.63 -0.16
N GLY A 347 -9.21 10.50 -0.69
CA GLY A 347 -10.17 10.52 -1.79
C GLY A 347 -11.47 11.23 -1.44
N ALA A 348 -11.98 11.02 -0.22
CA ALA A 348 -13.16 11.71 0.30
C ALA A 348 -12.93 13.22 0.41
N CYS A 349 -11.75 13.68 0.88
CA CYS A 349 -11.39 15.10 0.87
C CYS A 349 -11.43 15.70 -0.53
N TYR A 350 -10.87 15.00 -1.53
CA TYR A 350 -10.90 15.49 -2.92
C TYR A 350 -12.31 15.56 -3.49
N LEU A 351 -13.16 14.58 -3.18
CA LEU A 351 -14.57 14.59 -3.62
C LEU A 351 -15.36 15.72 -2.97
N ALA A 352 -15.17 15.96 -1.67
CA ALA A 352 -15.78 17.09 -0.96
C ALA A 352 -15.29 18.43 -1.53
N GLN A 353 -13.99 18.56 -1.80
CA GLN A 353 -13.40 19.75 -2.44
C GLN A 353 -14.00 19.98 -3.83
N ARG A 354 -14.11 18.92 -4.64
CA ARG A 354 -14.69 19.02 -5.99
C ARG A 354 -16.17 19.39 -5.96
N ALA A 355 -16.92 18.93 -4.96
CA ALA A 355 -18.30 19.30 -4.74
C ALA A 355 -18.46 20.78 -4.36
N ALA A 356 -17.52 21.31 -3.55
CA ALA A 356 -17.49 22.71 -3.16
C ALA A 356 -16.97 23.64 -4.28
N ASP A 357 -16.01 23.17 -5.07
CA ASP A 357 -15.39 23.87 -6.19
C ASP A 357 -15.46 23.03 -7.47
N PRO A 358 -16.49 23.23 -8.31
CA PRO A 358 -16.61 22.51 -9.58
C PRO A 358 -15.49 22.76 -10.59
N ASP A 359 -14.64 23.73 -10.36
CA ASP A 359 -13.48 24.03 -11.21
C ASP A 359 -12.16 23.43 -10.68
N TYR A 360 -12.20 22.74 -9.55
CA TYR A 360 -11.04 22.07 -8.99
C TYR A 360 -10.40 21.08 -9.97
N ARG A 361 -9.07 21.11 -10.12
CA ARG A 361 -8.32 20.33 -11.10
C ARG A 361 -7.25 19.46 -10.42
N PRO A 362 -6.81 18.36 -11.06
CA PRO A 362 -5.65 17.60 -10.61
C PRO A 362 -4.39 18.43 -10.56
N VAL A 363 -3.65 18.31 -9.44
CA VAL A 363 -2.36 18.97 -9.23
C VAL A 363 -1.36 17.93 -8.72
N LYS A 364 -0.21 17.79 -9.39
CA LYS A 364 0.81 16.82 -9.01
C LYS A 364 1.28 17.07 -7.58
N SER A 365 1.12 16.05 -6.73
CA SER A 365 1.64 16.07 -5.37
C SER A 365 3.04 15.47 -5.34
N HIS A 366 3.94 16.13 -4.64
CA HIS A 366 5.31 15.67 -4.38
C HIS A 366 5.52 15.28 -2.91
N ASP A 367 4.60 15.71 -2.03
CA ASP A 367 4.70 15.47 -0.60
C ASP A 367 3.73 14.35 -0.16
N TYR A 368 4.29 13.26 0.30
CA TYR A 368 3.58 12.13 0.92
C TYR A 368 4.03 11.89 2.37
N TYR A 369 4.81 12.83 2.96
CA TYR A 369 5.27 12.81 4.35
C TYR A 369 4.29 13.60 5.23
N LEU A 370 3.07 13.06 5.33
CA LEU A 370 1.87 13.81 5.70
C LEU A 370 1.55 13.82 7.20
N HIS A 371 2.34 13.11 8.04
CA HIS A 371 2.07 13.03 9.49
C HIS A 371 3.34 12.87 10.33
N GLY A 372 3.20 12.88 11.68
CA GLY A 372 4.28 12.50 12.59
C GLY A 372 5.54 13.36 12.50
N THR A 373 5.39 14.67 12.37
CA THR A 373 6.53 15.61 12.40
C THR A 373 6.89 15.93 13.85
N PHE A 374 8.18 15.83 14.20
CA PHE A 374 8.71 16.12 15.52
C PHE A 374 9.82 17.15 15.44
N THR A 375 9.90 18.01 16.45
CA THR A 375 10.96 19.01 16.60
C THR A 375 12.27 18.38 17.07
N ALA A 376 13.38 19.09 16.87
CA ALA A 376 14.68 18.65 17.39
C ALA A 376 14.68 18.46 18.92
N ASP A 377 13.93 19.31 19.64
CA ASP A 377 13.83 19.23 21.11
C ASP A 377 13.02 18.00 21.57
N GLU A 378 11.92 17.66 20.87
CA GLU A 378 11.18 16.42 21.15
C GLU A 378 12.03 15.18 20.90
N MET A 379 12.79 15.14 19.79
CA MET A 379 13.72 14.02 19.51
C MET A 379 14.83 13.93 20.57
N LYS A 380 15.40 15.07 20.96
CA LYS A 380 16.43 15.14 22.01
C LYS A 380 15.88 14.70 23.36
N GLN A 381 14.65 15.09 23.69
CA GLN A 381 13.99 14.70 24.92
C GLN A 381 13.78 13.18 24.97
N ALA A 382 13.29 12.57 23.89
CA ALA A 382 13.11 11.12 23.79
C ALA A 382 14.44 10.34 23.96
N LEU A 383 15.55 10.85 23.41
CA LEU A 383 16.88 10.26 23.60
C LEU A 383 17.33 10.32 25.06
N LYS A 384 17.10 11.45 25.76
CA LYS A 384 17.42 11.62 27.17
C LYS A 384 16.60 10.69 28.07
N GLU A 385 15.29 10.62 27.86
CA GLU A 385 14.38 9.73 28.60
C GLU A 385 14.77 8.26 28.43
N ALA A 386 15.28 7.92 27.25
CA ALA A 386 15.83 6.61 26.98
C ALA A 386 17.25 6.38 27.53
N ASN A 387 17.88 7.35 28.19
CA ASN A 387 19.28 7.28 28.65
C ASN A 387 20.27 6.88 27.53
N LEU A 388 20.07 7.37 26.32
CA LEU A 388 20.97 7.12 25.19
C LEU A 388 21.99 8.24 25.06
N ARG A 389 23.26 7.86 24.87
CA ARG A 389 24.30 8.82 24.47
C ARG A 389 24.14 9.13 23.00
N TYR A 390 24.21 10.38 22.64
CA TYR A 390 24.08 10.84 21.26
C TYR A 390 25.11 11.92 20.95
N THR A 391 25.43 12.04 19.67
CA THR A 391 26.21 13.14 19.10
C THR A 391 25.37 13.93 18.11
N ARG A 392 25.81 15.13 17.75
CA ARG A 392 25.27 15.93 16.65
C ARG A 392 26.44 16.24 15.72
N PRO A 393 26.68 15.42 14.68
CA PRO A 393 27.77 15.65 13.74
C PRO A 393 27.56 16.94 12.95
N ASP A 394 28.67 17.67 12.65
CA ASP A 394 28.62 18.83 11.76
C ASP A 394 28.27 18.43 10.32
N ASP A 395 28.76 17.27 9.86
CA ASP A 395 28.41 16.63 8.59
C ASP A 395 27.62 15.32 8.85
N LEU A 396 26.33 15.44 9.05
CA LEU A 396 25.45 14.30 9.32
C LEU A 396 25.43 13.30 8.16
N TYR A 397 25.37 13.80 6.93
CA TYR A 397 25.23 12.92 5.75
C TYR A 397 26.53 12.17 5.47
N GLY A 398 27.68 12.85 5.51
CA GLY A 398 28.99 12.20 5.31
C GLY A 398 29.31 11.19 6.40
N GLU A 399 29.03 11.51 7.68
CA GLU A 399 29.24 10.59 8.79
C GLU A 399 28.28 9.38 8.75
N THR A 400 27.03 9.57 8.31
CA THR A 400 26.08 8.46 8.09
C THR A 400 26.51 7.60 6.92
N ALA A 401 26.90 8.20 5.79
CA ALA A 401 27.39 7.51 4.59
C ALA A 401 28.64 6.66 4.90
N LYS A 402 29.56 7.16 5.71
CA LYS A 402 30.75 6.42 6.18
C LYS A 402 30.38 5.13 6.93
N ARG A 403 29.38 5.18 7.78
CA ARG A 403 28.87 4.02 8.52
C ARG A 403 28.17 3.02 7.59
N LEU A 404 27.36 3.50 6.67
CA LEU A 404 26.74 2.67 5.62
C LEU A 404 27.81 1.96 4.77
N ALA A 405 28.82 2.69 4.31
CA ALA A 405 29.94 2.13 3.55
C ALA A 405 30.71 1.05 4.34
N ALA A 406 30.88 1.26 5.65
CA ALA A 406 31.46 0.27 6.56
C ALA A 406 30.55 -0.96 6.82
N GLY A 407 29.34 -1.00 6.29
CA GLY A 407 28.39 -2.12 6.41
C GLY A 407 27.48 -2.06 7.61
N LYS A 408 27.37 -0.91 8.28
CA LYS A 408 26.45 -0.70 9.38
C LYS A 408 25.03 -0.56 8.90
N VAL A 409 24.07 -1.07 9.67
CA VAL A 409 22.64 -0.91 9.46
C VAL A 409 22.15 0.31 10.21
N ILE A 410 21.48 1.22 9.51
CA ILE A 410 21.06 2.52 10.03
C ILE A 410 19.53 2.55 10.20
N GLY A 411 19.05 2.88 11.39
CA GLY A 411 17.68 3.36 11.61
C GLY A 411 17.62 4.85 11.28
N TRP A 412 16.89 5.23 10.24
CA TRP A 412 16.79 6.59 9.73
C TRP A 412 15.40 7.16 9.99
N PHE A 413 15.32 8.10 10.95
CA PHE A 413 14.08 8.75 11.39
C PHE A 413 14.18 10.26 11.15
N GLN A 414 13.43 10.77 10.16
CA GLN A 414 13.51 12.14 9.67
C GLN A 414 12.13 12.74 9.43
N GLY A 415 12.00 14.07 9.50
CA GLY A 415 10.84 14.83 9.05
C GLY A 415 9.47 14.23 9.37
N GLY A 416 8.51 14.44 8.49
CA GLY A 416 7.19 13.78 8.52
C GLY A 416 7.26 12.32 8.10
N ALA A 417 6.35 11.49 8.61
CA ALA A 417 6.24 10.09 8.22
C ALA A 417 5.47 9.94 6.90
N GLU A 418 5.80 8.90 6.16
CA GLU A 418 5.15 8.53 4.92
C GLU A 418 3.71 8.07 5.18
N PHE A 419 2.74 8.57 4.42
CA PHE A 419 1.38 8.04 4.38
C PHE A 419 1.30 6.90 3.38
N GLY A 420 0.98 5.69 3.88
CA GLY A 420 0.98 4.44 3.11
C GLY A 420 1.96 3.39 3.66
N PRO A 421 1.96 2.16 3.11
CA PRO A 421 2.65 1.02 3.68
C PRO A 421 4.16 0.94 3.33
N ARG A 422 4.70 1.93 2.60
CA ARG A 422 6.10 1.92 2.14
C ARG A 422 6.91 2.97 2.87
N ALA A 423 8.11 2.59 3.32
CA ALA A 423 9.11 3.55 3.80
C ALA A 423 9.80 4.21 2.61
N LEU A 424 9.75 5.53 2.55
CA LEU A 424 10.24 6.34 1.44
C LEU A 424 11.42 7.25 1.83
N GLY A 425 12.13 6.90 2.92
CA GLY A 425 13.32 7.64 3.34
C GLY A 425 13.13 8.54 4.56
N ASN A 426 11.98 8.47 5.27
CA ASN A 426 11.78 9.19 6.52
C ASN A 426 11.58 8.26 7.73
N ARG A 427 11.04 7.09 7.52
CA ARG A 427 10.92 6.02 8.53
C ARG A 427 11.53 4.74 7.98
N SER A 428 12.84 4.74 7.78
CA SER A 428 13.58 3.74 7.01
C SER A 428 14.65 3.03 7.83
N ILE A 429 14.87 1.76 7.51
CA ILE A 429 16.10 1.05 7.83
C ILE A 429 16.93 1.01 6.56
N LEU A 430 18.14 1.54 6.62
CA LEU A 430 19.04 1.72 5.49
C LEU A 430 20.29 0.85 5.65
N ALA A 431 20.79 0.31 4.54
CA ALA A 431 22.08 -0.38 4.48
C ALA A 431 22.69 -0.25 3.08
N LYS A 432 23.97 -0.60 2.94
CA LYS A 432 24.57 -0.73 1.60
C LYS A 432 23.95 -1.92 0.85
N PRO A 433 23.81 -1.85 -0.50
CA PRO A 433 23.16 -2.90 -1.28
C PRO A 433 24.05 -4.11 -1.60
N PHE A 434 25.20 -4.22 -0.96
CA PHE A 434 26.20 -5.29 -1.13
C PHE A 434 26.95 -5.59 0.19
N PRO A 435 27.50 -6.82 0.38
CA PRO A 435 27.33 -8.02 -0.45
C PRO A 435 25.90 -8.57 -0.39
N GLU A 436 25.57 -9.63 -1.15
CA GLU A 436 24.25 -10.27 -1.14
C GLU A 436 23.79 -10.69 0.26
N SER A 437 24.72 -11.16 1.10
CA SER A 437 24.47 -11.53 2.51
C SER A 437 23.90 -10.40 3.38
N MET A 438 23.94 -9.14 2.93
CA MET A 438 23.29 -8.03 3.63
C MET A 438 21.77 -8.20 3.65
N ARG A 439 21.18 -8.77 2.58
CA ARG A 439 19.75 -9.12 2.54
C ARG A 439 19.39 -10.11 3.64
N ASP A 440 20.18 -11.17 3.77
CA ASP A 440 19.93 -12.23 4.75
C ASP A 440 20.14 -11.68 6.17
N HIS A 441 21.20 -10.90 6.38
CA HIS A 441 21.43 -10.23 7.66
C HIS A 441 20.24 -9.37 8.11
N ILE A 442 19.66 -8.56 7.20
CA ILE A 442 18.51 -7.72 7.52
C ILE A 442 17.25 -8.56 7.75
N ASN A 443 16.99 -9.57 6.91
CA ASN A 443 15.81 -10.42 7.08
C ASN A 443 15.85 -11.20 8.40
N ASP A 444 16.99 -11.77 8.76
CA ASP A 444 17.14 -12.66 9.93
C ASP A 444 17.32 -11.88 11.24
N ASN A 445 18.12 -10.81 11.24
CA ASN A 445 18.56 -10.16 12.47
C ASN A 445 17.87 -8.82 12.77
N VAL A 446 17.18 -8.25 11.80
CA VAL A 446 16.51 -6.95 11.96
C VAL A 446 15.00 -7.06 11.75
N LYS A 447 14.59 -7.75 10.69
CA LYS A 447 13.16 -7.86 10.31
C LYS A 447 12.49 -9.13 10.82
N PHE A 448 13.23 -10.19 11.16
CA PHE A 448 12.72 -11.48 11.62
C PHE A 448 11.63 -12.06 10.70
N ARG A 449 11.90 -12.13 9.39
CA ARG A 449 10.92 -12.49 8.37
C ARG A 449 11.45 -13.53 7.38
N GLU A 450 10.59 -13.99 6.50
CA GLU A 450 10.87 -15.04 5.54
C GLU A 450 12.06 -14.68 4.62
N TYR A 451 12.99 -15.63 4.41
CA TYR A 451 14.25 -15.44 3.65
C TYR A 451 14.05 -15.00 2.21
N PHE A 452 12.95 -15.43 1.58
CA PHE A 452 12.65 -15.12 0.18
C PHE A 452 12.11 -13.71 -0.06
N ARG A 453 11.85 -12.93 0.99
CA ARG A 453 11.32 -11.55 0.83
C ARG A 453 12.41 -10.61 0.36
N PRO A 454 12.19 -9.92 -0.78
CA PRO A 454 13.16 -8.97 -1.30
C PRO A 454 13.25 -7.71 -0.43
N LEU A 455 14.37 -7.01 -0.58
CA LEU A 455 14.59 -5.66 -0.03
C LEU A 455 14.67 -4.67 -1.19
N ALA A 456 14.12 -3.47 -1.00
CA ALA A 456 13.98 -2.49 -2.06
C ALA A 456 15.24 -1.61 -2.19
N PRO A 457 15.69 -1.28 -3.43
CA PRO A 457 16.68 -0.24 -3.65
C PRO A 457 16.04 1.16 -3.65
N ALA A 458 16.73 2.13 -3.06
CA ALA A 458 16.51 3.55 -3.30
C ALA A 458 17.71 4.12 -4.06
N ILE A 459 17.48 4.87 -5.13
CA ILE A 459 18.52 5.38 -6.03
C ILE A 459 18.35 6.88 -6.25
N LEU A 460 19.46 7.61 -6.44
CA LEU A 460 19.44 8.96 -6.99
C LEU A 460 18.73 8.95 -8.34
N LYS A 461 17.74 9.82 -8.54
CA LYS A 461 16.86 9.78 -9.72
C LYS A 461 17.62 9.92 -11.05
N GLU A 462 18.71 10.69 -11.06
CA GLU A 462 19.58 10.88 -12.22
C GLU A 462 20.30 9.60 -12.68
N HIS A 463 20.43 8.59 -11.79
CA HIS A 463 21.01 7.28 -12.09
C HIS A 463 19.97 6.18 -12.32
N LEU A 464 18.66 6.49 -12.28
CA LEU A 464 17.58 5.50 -12.34
C LEU A 464 17.73 4.58 -13.57
N HIS A 465 17.81 5.16 -14.75
CA HIS A 465 17.87 4.44 -16.03
C HIS A 465 19.24 3.78 -16.31
N GLU A 466 20.27 4.13 -15.55
CA GLU A 466 21.57 3.45 -15.60
C GLU A 466 21.49 2.05 -14.95
N TYR A 467 20.69 1.90 -13.88
CA TYR A 467 20.60 0.69 -13.09
C TYR A 467 19.37 -0.17 -13.39
N PHE A 468 18.27 0.44 -13.81
CA PHE A 468 16.96 -0.21 -13.90
C PHE A 468 16.33 -0.02 -15.28
N ASP A 469 15.63 -1.08 -15.72
CA ASP A 469 14.83 -1.07 -16.94
C ASP A 469 13.40 -0.64 -16.58
N ILE A 470 13.18 0.66 -16.59
CA ILE A 470 11.93 1.33 -16.26
C ILE A 470 11.82 2.62 -17.09
N GLY A 471 10.65 2.94 -17.61
CA GLY A 471 10.42 4.09 -18.48
C GLY A 471 10.05 5.39 -17.77
N GLN A 472 9.76 5.33 -16.48
CA GLN A 472 9.31 6.48 -15.68
C GLN A 472 9.96 6.53 -14.29
N GLU A 473 9.84 7.66 -13.58
CA GLU A 473 10.21 7.75 -12.17
C GLU A 473 9.30 6.86 -11.29
N SER A 474 9.87 6.31 -10.22
CA SER A 474 9.17 5.46 -9.23
C SER A 474 9.42 5.95 -7.81
N PRO A 475 8.91 7.13 -7.40
CA PRO A 475 9.23 7.69 -6.09
C PRO A 475 8.58 6.95 -4.92
N HIS A 476 7.57 6.11 -5.17
CA HIS A 476 6.72 5.51 -4.12
C HIS A 476 6.92 4.00 -3.92
N MET A 477 7.91 3.35 -4.55
CA MET A 477 8.14 1.90 -4.46
C MET A 477 6.90 1.06 -4.83
N LEU A 478 6.17 1.43 -5.87
CA LEU A 478 4.94 0.72 -6.30
C LEU A 478 5.03 0.11 -7.70
N ILE A 479 6.20 0.20 -8.34
CA ILE A 479 6.46 -0.37 -9.66
C ILE A 479 7.67 -1.30 -9.53
N ALA A 480 7.52 -2.56 -9.88
CA ALA A 480 8.64 -3.49 -10.02
C ALA A 480 9.24 -3.40 -11.43
N CYS A 481 10.56 -3.45 -11.51
CA CYS A 481 11.28 -3.39 -12.76
C CYS A 481 12.48 -4.36 -12.75
N LYS A 482 13.06 -4.65 -13.91
CA LYS A 482 14.27 -5.45 -13.98
C LYS A 482 15.51 -4.61 -13.68
N VAL A 483 16.46 -5.21 -12.98
CA VAL A 483 17.82 -4.65 -12.82
C VAL A 483 18.60 -4.94 -14.09
N ARG A 484 19.32 -3.93 -14.63
CA ARG A 484 20.16 -4.12 -15.81
C ARG A 484 21.23 -5.18 -15.55
N PRO A 485 21.49 -6.08 -16.50
CA PRO A 485 22.38 -7.23 -16.29
C PRO A 485 23.77 -6.87 -15.76
N ASP A 486 24.36 -5.78 -16.27
CA ASP A 486 25.68 -5.26 -15.87
C ASP A 486 25.71 -4.60 -14.49
N LYS A 487 24.56 -4.28 -13.89
CA LYS A 487 24.43 -3.63 -12.59
C LYS A 487 24.05 -4.59 -11.45
N LYS A 488 23.63 -5.82 -11.74
CA LYS A 488 23.20 -6.79 -10.71
C LYS A 488 24.28 -7.05 -9.66
N SER A 489 25.54 -7.19 -10.09
CA SER A 489 26.68 -7.42 -9.18
C SER A 489 27.02 -6.22 -8.29
N ALA A 490 26.59 -5.02 -8.66
CA ALA A 490 26.81 -3.80 -7.86
C ALA A 490 25.79 -3.66 -6.70
N ILE A 491 24.59 -4.26 -6.83
CA ILE A 491 23.50 -4.13 -5.85
C ILE A 491 22.84 -5.47 -5.48
N PRO A 492 23.59 -6.57 -5.28
CA PRO A 492 23.03 -7.93 -5.21
C PRO A 492 22.05 -8.14 -4.05
N ALA A 493 22.14 -7.39 -2.96
CA ALA A 493 21.24 -7.51 -1.81
C ALA A 493 19.81 -6.99 -2.09
N THR A 494 19.60 -6.28 -3.21
CA THR A 494 18.30 -5.70 -3.59
C THR A 494 17.70 -6.35 -4.84
N VAL A 495 18.38 -7.32 -5.44
CA VAL A 495 17.92 -8.06 -6.62
C VAL A 495 17.13 -9.29 -6.20
N HIS A 496 15.92 -9.46 -6.72
CA HIS A 496 15.12 -10.66 -6.49
C HIS A 496 15.53 -11.80 -7.41
N VAL A 497 15.06 -13.02 -7.15
CA VAL A 497 15.47 -14.24 -7.89
C VAL A 497 15.14 -14.21 -9.38
N ASP A 498 14.18 -13.41 -9.79
CA ASP A 498 13.77 -13.19 -11.17
C ASP A 498 14.44 -11.94 -11.79
N ASP A 499 15.49 -11.42 -11.18
CA ASP A 499 16.19 -10.20 -11.57
C ASP A 499 15.38 -8.90 -11.41
N SER A 500 14.22 -8.96 -10.79
CA SER A 500 13.41 -7.77 -10.51
C SER A 500 13.80 -7.10 -9.20
N CYS A 501 13.36 -5.86 -9.06
CA CYS A 501 13.35 -5.12 -7.80
C CYS A 501 12.17 -4.14 -7.79
N ARG A 502 11.91 -3.55 -6.62
CA ARG A 502 10.91 -2.50 -6.43
C ARG A 502 11.64 -1.20 -6.08
N VAL A 503 12.03 -0.47 -7.11
CA VAL A 503 12.89 0.70 -6.99
C VAL A 503 12.15 1.91 -6.40
N GLN A 504 12.88 2.71 -5.62
CA GLN A 504 12.52 4.09 -5.28
C GLN A 504 13.49 5.04 -5.98
N SER A 505 12.99 5.89 -6.89
CA SER A 505 13.74 7.05 -7.39
C SER A 505 13.64 8.20 -6.40
N VAL A 506 14.76 8.78 -6.00
CA VAL A 506 14.84 9.84 -5.01
C VAL A 506 15.40 11.11 -5.66
N GLY A 507 14.57 12.14 -5.72
CA GLY A 507 14.96 13.50 -6.14
C GLY A 507 14.84 14.49 -4.96
N PRO A 508 15.47 15.66 -5.04
CA PRO A 508 15.39 16.68 -3.98
C PRO A 508 13.96 17.19 -3.79
N GLU A 509 13.13 17.19 -4.85
CA GLU A 509 11.72 17.59 -4.80
C GLU A 509 10.84 16.63 -4.00
N ASN A 510 11.25 15.36 -3.89
CA ASN A 510 10.50 14.34 -3.17
C ASN A 510 11.00 14.17 -1.72
N ASN A 511 12.33 14.15 -1.50
CA ASN A 511 12.93 14.01 -0.18
C ASN A 511 14.37 14.51 -0.17
N GLU A 512 14.55 15.79 0.13
CA GLU A 512 15.85 16.46 0.11
C GLU A 512 16.88 15.83 1.06
N ARG A 513 16.48 15.48 2.29
CA ARG A 513 17.41 14.87 3.28
C ARG A 513 17.88 13.48 2.85
N PHE A 514 17.00 12.68 2.32
CA PHE A 514 17.36 11.35 1.83
C PHE A 514 18.19 11.42 0.54
N TYR A 515 17.88 12.37 -0.32
CA TYR A 515 18.66 12.67 -1.52
C TYR A 515 20.11 13.03 -1.17
N HIS A 516 20.34 13.95 -0.21
CA HIS A 516 21.68 14.30 0.25
C HIS A 516 22.44 13.14 0.88
N LEU A 517 21.76 12.25 1.62
CA LEU A 517 22.38 11.05 2.13
C LEU A 517 22.84 10.10 1.01
N LEU A 518 21.99 9.91 -0.01
CA LEU A 518 22.34 9.12 -1.20
C LEU A 518 23.54 9.72 -1.95
N GLN A 519 23.58 11.05 -2.12
CA GLN A 519 24.72 11.75 -2.73
C GLN A 519 26.02 11.52 -1.92
N ALA A 520 25.97 11.67 -0.60
CA ALA A 520 27.12 11.44 0.27
C ALA A 520 27.61 9.98 0.20
N PHE A 521 26.68 9.01 0.15
CA PHE A 521 27.03 7.61 -0.01
C PHE A 521 27.63 7.31 -1.38
N HIS A 522 27.05 7.87 -2.46
CA HIS A 522 27.59 7.77 -3.81
C HIS A 522 29.01 8.35 -3.91
N ALA A 523 29.24 9.52 -3.35
CA ALA A 523 30.56 10.15 -3.35
C ALA A 523 31.64 9.28 -2.66
N GLN A 524 31.29 8.52 -1.63
CA GLN A 524 32.21 7.67 -0.88
C GLN A 524 32.42 6.28 -1.50
N THR A 525 31.43 5.75 -2.20
CA THR A 525 31.43 4.34 -2.64
C THR A 525 31.39 4.15 -4.16
N GLY A 526 31.03 5.18 -4.91
CA GLY A 526 30.72 5.09 -6.34
C GLY A 526 29.36 4.42 -6.63
N CYS A 527 28.59 4.01 -5.61
CA CYS A 527 27.30 3.37 -5.77
C CYS A 527 26.16 4.36 -5.45
N PRO A 528 25.26 4.71 -6.37
CA PRO A 528 24.17 5.65 -6.14
C PRO A 528 22.94 5.03 -5.48
N VAL A 529 23.06 3.80 -4.95
CA VAL A 529 21.96 2.98 -4.42
C VAL A 529 22.15 2.67 -2.95
N LEU A 530 21.10 2.83 -2.17
CA LEU A 530 20.97 2.27 -0.82
C LEU A 530 19.85 1.22 -0.78
N LEU A 531 20.01 0.21 0.04
CA LEU A 531 18.93 -0.66 0.45
C LEU A 531 18.03 0.12 1.41
N ASN A 532 16.71 0.16 1.13
CA ASN A 532 15.70 0.84 1.92
C ASN A 532 14.56 -0.11 2.28
N THR A 533 14.28 -0.27 3.57
CA THR A 533 13.15 -1.04 4.09
C THR A 533 12.48 -0.29 5.26
N SER A 534 11.22 -0.65 5.56
CA SER A 534 10.45 0.02 6.61
C SER A 534 11.09 -0.07 7.99
N PHE A 535 11.05 1.02 8.75
CA PHE A 535 11.54 1.06 10.13
C PHE A 535 10.49 0.45 11.07
N ASN A 536 10.54 -0.86 11.21
CA ASN A 536 9.69 -1.68 12.08
C ASN A 536 10.26 -3.10 12.17
N VAL A 537 9.73 -3.91 13.08
CA VAL A 537 9.91 -5.36 13.09
C VAL A 537 8.69 -6.07 12.50
N LYS A 538 8.77 -7.39 12.27
CA LYS A 538 7.67 -8.22 11.75
C LYS A 538 6.40 -8.04 12.57
N GLY A 539 5.28 -7.82 11.88
CA GLY A 539 3.95 -7.71 12.51
C GLY A 539 3.59 -6.32 13.03
N GLN A 540 4.54 -5.41 13.13
CA GLN A 540 4.28 -4.03 13.55
C GLN A 540 4.11 -3.07 12.36
N PRO A 541 3.34 -1.97 12.48
CA PRO A 541 3.37 -0.87 11.53
C PRO A 541 4.72 -0.15 11.55
N ILE A 542 4.93 0.74 10.58
CA ILE A 542 6.10 1.60 10.54
C ILE A 542 6.09 2.52 11.77
N VAL A 543 7.24 2.74 12.39
CA VAL A 543 7.37 3.61 13.57
C VAL A 543 6.87 5.03 13.29
N GLN A 544 6.14 5.60 14.25
CA GLN A 544 5.57 6.94 14.17
C GLN A 544 6.36 7.94 14.99
N THR A 545 6.73 7.57 16.23
CA THR A 545 7.33 8.48 17.21
C THR A 545 8.81 8.20 17.42
N PRO A 546 9.60 9.19 17.92
CA PRO A 546 11.00 8.96 18.31
C PRO A 546 11.13 7.82 19.34
N GLY A 547 10.22 7.71 20.29
CA GLY A 547 10.21 6.62 21.27
C GLY A 547 10.05 5.24 20.64
N GLN A 548 9.17 5.08 19.65
CA GLN A 548 9.01 3.83 18.90
C GLN A 548 10.26 3.50 18.08
N ALA A 549 10.91 4.50 17.47
CA ALA A 549 12.17 4.32 16.74
C ALA A 549 13.29 3.85 17.68
N ILE A 550 13.39 4.44 18.87
CA ILE A 550 14.34 4.05 19.91
C ILE A 550 14.08 2.62 20.39
N ALA A 551 12.82 2.24 20.62
CA ALA A 551 12.48 0.88 21.02
C ALA A 551 12.89 -0.13 19.93
N CYS A 552 12.51 0.12 18.67
CA CYS A 552 12.90 -0.74 17.55
C CYS A 552 14.44 -0.82 17.39
N PHE A 553 15.16 0.27 17.57
CA PHE A 553 16.63 0.30 17.56
C PHE A 553 17.22 -0.58 18.66
N ARG A 554 16.70 -0.52 19.89
CA ARG A 554 17.17 -1.34 21.01
C ARG A 554 16.94 -2.84 20.79
N ASP A 555 15.76 -3.18 20.29
CA ASP A 555 15.27 -4.56 20.19
C ASP A 555 15.80 -5.32 18.97
N THR A 556 16.51 -4.65 18.06
CA THR A 556 17.01 -5.24 16.81
C THR A 556 18.52 -5.10 16.67
N ARG A 557 19.09 -5.65 15.59
CA ARG A 557 20.51 -5.50 15.22
C ARG A 557 20.78 -4.26 14.36
N ILE A 558 19.99 -3.19 14.52
CA ILE A 558 20.34 -1.89 13.95
C ILE A 558 21.54 -1.35 14.71
N ASP A 559 22.61 -0.96 14.00
CA ASP A 559 23.88 -0.50 14.59
C ASP A 559 23.84 0.97 15.03
N VAL A 560 23.18 1.81 14.23
CA VAL A 560 23.14 3.26 14.43
C VAL A 560 21.71 3.77 14.24
N LEU A 561 21.26 4.64 15.14
CA LEU A 561 20.01 5.38 15.00
C LEU A 561 20.31 6.85 14.66
N ILE A 562 19.78 7.32 13.56
CA ILE A 562 19.75 8.73 13.20
C ILE A 562 18.31 9.24 13.44
N THR A 563 18.16 10.20 14.34
CA THR A 563 16.88 10.85 14.62
C THR A 563 17.02 12.37 14.51
N GLY A 564 16.45 12.95 13.47
CA GLY A 564 16.73 14.33 13.07
C GLY A 564 18.23 14.53 12.79
N ASP A 565 18.87 15.43 13.55
CA ASP A 565 20.31 15.69 13.45
C ASP A 565 21.13 14.89 14.46
N PHE A 566 20.52 14.05 15.27
CA PHE A 566 21.19 13.30 16.32
C PHE A 566 21.56 11.90 15.86
N MET A 567 22.76 11.46 16.23
CA MET A 567 23.31 10.14 15.95
C MET A 567 23.55 9.37 17.26
N VAL A 568 23.06 8.15 17.31
CA VAL A 568 23.24 7.20 18.43
C VAL A 568 23.88 5.94 17.88
N GLU A 569 24.98 5.50 18.44
CA GLU A 569 25.62 4.22 18.11
C GLU A 569 25.35 3.20 19.21
N LYS A 570 25.10 1.93 18.84
CA LYS A 570 25.13 0.83 19.81
C LYS A 570 26.56 0.62 20.29
N GLY A 571 26.72 0.65 21.60
CA GLY A 571 27.99 0.33 22.26
C GLY A 571 28.36 -1.13 22.14
#